data_f2c265596982ad41bf65db04f627d76b
#
_entry.id   f2c265596982ad41bf65db04f627d76b
#
_cell.length_a   1.000
_cell.length_b   1.000
_cell.length_c   1.000
_cell.angle_alpha   90.00
_cell.angle_beta   90.00
_cell.angle_gamma   90.00
#
_symmetry.space_group_name_H-M   'P 1'
#
loop_
_entity.id
_entity.type
_entity.pdbx_description
1 polymer ?
#
loop_
_entity_poly.entity_id
_entity_poly.type
_entity_poly.pdbx_seq_one_letter_code
_entity_poly.pdbx_strand_id
1 'polypeptide(L)'
;MKKWIYAIMITCIACLPGCKQTSKELPSFKNKDISQVVNYMTELMIHDITNPPLAARFFSYACLAGYEIVSQHDSSLEKMHTVLNGYPDIQKPDSIKGYSWQLAALLSMMETAAKMQPSGKLFAAYENRFLDSCRKAGYPEELIAQSKQYAMVISKQILSYAKGDGYNKISNLPRYTPLNKDSSWYPTPPAFINAVEPYFNTIRSFTLDSASQFVPRRPVPFSTKKNSAFYKLMMDNYKEVMNQPEEHKEIAGFWDCNPFAVQDEGHLMFGLKKISPGAHWLGIAGIACEKAKKNFSETMQIYTWVSIGLTDGFICCWDEKYRSNRIRPETAIRRYIDDTWKPVLQTPPFPVYVSGHSVVSAASAVILTHYFGTNFSFRDTVEESCGIQPRSFTSFRQAADEAALSRFYGGIHYMDANIIGKELGTQIGEWVLQKMAHK
;
A
#
# COMPACT_ATOMS: atom_id res chain seq x y z
N MET A 1 -23.78 94.54 -39.17
CA MET A 1 -23.61 93.83 -37.87
C MET A 1 -23.81 92.33 -38.09
N LYS A 2 -22.73 91.57 -38.16
CA LYS A 2 -22.78 90.13 -38.42
C LYS A 2 -22.66 89.40 -37.09
N LYS A 3 -23.64 88.55 -36.73
CA LYS A 3 -23.65 87.71 -35.58
C LYS A 3 -23.03 86.36 -35.97
N TRP A 4 -21.96 85.96 -35.24
CA TRP A 4 -21.34 84.65 -35.37
C TRP A 4 -21.98 83.73 -34.32
N ILE A 5 -22.49 82.56 -34.77
CA ILE A 5 -22.99 81.49 -33.91
C ILE A 5 -21.94 80.43 -33.89
N TYR A 6 -21.36 80.21 -32.71
CA TYR A 6 -20.45 79.07 -32.48
C TYR A 6 -21.25 77.82 -32.07
N ALA A 7 -21.19 76.82 -32.92
CA ALA A 7 -21.74 75.50 -32.57
C ALA A 7 -20.70 74.71 -31.77
N ILE A 8 -21.02 74.38 -30.53
CA ILE A 8 -20.19 73.52 -29.68
C ILE A 8 -20.59 72.09 -29.99
N MET A 9 -19.68 71.34 -30.59
CA MET A 9 -19.80 69.93 -30.86
C MET A 9 -19.35 69.12 -29.56
N ILE A 10 -20.32 68.57 -28.80
CA ILE A 10 -20.05 67.74 -27.61
C ILE A 10 -19.80 66.34 -28.14
N THR A 11 -18.55 65.88 -28.06
CA THR A 11 -18.16 64.54 -28.38
C THR A 11 -18.40 63.66 -27.12
N CYS A 12 -19.48 62.88 -27.12
CA CYS A 12 -19.70 61.84 -26.10
C CYS A 12 -18.72 60.68 -26.27
N ILE A 13 -17.70 60.67 -25.47
CA ILE A 13 -16.83 59.47 -25.32
C ILE A 13 -17.61 58.44 -24.50
N ALA A 14 -18.16 57.43 -25.16
CA ALA A 14 -18.75 56.27 -24.51
C ALA A 14 -17.62 55.44 -23.89
N CYS A 15 -17.39 55.57 -22.57
CA CYS A 15 -16.58 54.62 -21.80
C CYS A 15 -17.34 53.30 -21.72
N LEU A 16 -16.99 52.35 -22.57
CA LEU A 16 -17.37 50.94 -22.38
C LEU A 16 -16.65 50.41 -21.13
N PRO A 17 -17.37 49.96 -20.11
CA PRO A 17 -16.73 49.26 -19.01
C PRO A 17 -16.20 47.94 -19.57
N GLY A 18 -14.90 47.83 -19.74
CA GLY A 18 -14.23 46.57 -20.00
C GLY A 18 -14.47 45.66 -18.78
N CYS A 19 -15.39 44.73 -18.92
CA CYS A 19 -15.49 43.63 -17.99
C CYS A 19 -14.13 42.94 -17.95
N LYS A 20 -13.30 43.24 -16.94
CA LYS A 20 -12.22 42.37 -16.55
C LYS A 20 -12.87 41.06 -16.10
N GLN A 21 -12.93 40.10 -17.01
CA GLN A 21 -13.25 38.74 -16.67
C GLN A 21 -12.16 38.30 -15.70
N THR A 22 -12.43 38.41 -14.38
CA THR A 22 -11.61 37.79 -13.36
C THR A 22 -11.61 36.30 -13.66
N SER A 23 -10.51 35.80 -14.24
CA SER A 23 -10.31 34.36 -14.39
C SER A 23 -10.46 33.75 -13.02
N LYS A 24 -11.57 33.05 -12.80
CA LYS A 24 -11.81 32.34 -11.55
C LYS A 24 -10.65 31.34 -11.38
N GLU A 25 -9.85 31.54 -10.37
CA GLU A 25 -8.74 30.64 -10.08
C GLU A 25 -9.29 29.22 -9.89
N LEU A 26 -8.73 28.27 -10.64
CA LEU A 26 -9.15 26.87 -10.56
C LEU A 26 -8.80 26.31 -9.21
N PRO A 27 -9.69 25.49 -8.59
CA PRO A 27 -9.37 24.83 -7.32
C PRO A 27 -8.15 23.93 -7.49
N SER A 28 -7.17 24.05 -6.60
CA SER A 28 -6.01 23.15 -6.58
C SER A 28 -6.38 21.82 -5.91
N PHE A 29 -5.80 20.72 -6.41
CA PHE A 29 -5.92 19.41 -5.75
C PHE A 29 -5.10 19.38 -4.45
N LYS A 30 -5.56 18.57 -3.50
CA LYS A 30 -5.02 18.48 -2.13
C LYS A 30 -4.62 17.03 -1.82
N ASN A 31 -4.04 16.84 -0.65
CA ASN A 31 -3.68 15.53 -0.11
C ASN A 31 -4.83 14.51 -0.16
N LYS A 32 -6.06 14.93 0.20
CA LYS A 32 -7.24 14.07 0.19
C LYS A 32 -7.57 13.48 -1.19
N ASP A 33 -7.25 14.19 -2.27
CA ASP A 33 -7.55 13.70 -3.62
C ASP A 33 -6.66 12.49 -3.97
N ILE A 34 -5.40 12.47 -3.50
CA ILE A 34 -4.51 11.32 -3.60
C ILE A 34 -5.06 10.15 -2.77
N SER A 35 -5.46 10.44 -1.51
CA SER A 35 -6.04 9.43 -0.63
C SER A 35 -7.29 8.78 -1.23
N GLN A 36 -8.14 9.54 -1.92
CA GLN A 36 -9.34 9.02 -2.58
C GLN A 36 -9.00 8.03 -3.70
N VAL A 37 -7.96 8.29 -4.50
CA VAL A 37 -7.50 7.34 -5.53
C VAL A 37 -7.00 6.06 -4.87
N VAL A 38 -6.18 6.16 -3.82
CA VAL A 38 -5.65 5.00 -3.08
C VAL A 38 -6.78 4.19 -2.42
N ASN A 39 -7.79 4.87 -1.85
CA ASN A 39 -8.95 4.21 -1.26
C ASN A 39 -9.75 3.44 -2.32
N TYR A 40 -9.98 4.05 -3.50
CA TYR A 40 -10.67 3.35 -4.58
C TYR A 40 -9.87 2.14 -5.11
N MET A 41 -8.54 2.25 -5.18
CA MET A 41 -7.68 1.10 -5.46
C MET A 41 -7.88 -0.01 -4.43
N THR A 42 -7.98 0.35 -3.14
CA THR A 42 -8.21 -0.59 -2.04
C THR A 42 -9.57 -1.29 -2.17
N GLU A 43 -10.64 -0.54 -2.48
CA GLU A 43 -11.98 -1.11 -2.72
C GLU A 43 -11.96 -2.17 -3.83
N LEU A 44 -11.28 -1.89 -4.94
CA LEU A 44 -11.13 -2.85 -6.04
C LEU A 44 -10.29 -4.06 -5.64
N MET A 45 -9.23 -3.88 -4.86
CA MET A 45 -8.43 -4.99 -4.35
C MET A 45 -9.22 -5.89 -3.38
N ILE A 46 -10.11 -5.32 -2.56
CA ILE A 46 -11.07 -6.07 -1.75
C ILE A 46 -12.02 -6.85 -2.64
N HIS A 47 -12.58 -6.20 -3.67
CA HIS A 47 -13.46 -6.86 -4.64
C HIS A 47 -12.77 -8.05 -5.32
N ASP A 48 -11.52 -7.89 -5.71
CA ASP A 48 -10.73 -8.88 -6.46
C ASP A 48 -10.05 -9.92 -5.54
N ILE A 49 -10.17 -9.80 -4.22
CA ILE A 49 -9.50 -10.67 -3.24
C ILE A 49 -7.98 -10.67 -3.50
N THR A 50 -7.42 -9.50 -3.77
CA THR A 50 -6.01 -9.35 -4.13
C THR A 50 -5.10 -9.73 -2.95
N ASN A 51 -4.15 -10.62 -3.19
CA ASN A 51 -3.20 -11.04 -2.15
C ASN A 51 -2.27 -9.89 -1.71
N PRO A 52 -1.76 -9.90 -0.45
CA PRO A 52 -1.01 -8.78 0.10
C PRO A 52 0.26 -8.37 -0.66
N PRO A 53 1.13 -9.29 -1.13
CA PRO A 53 2.27 -8.94 -1.97
C PRO A 53 1.89 -8.24 -3.28
N LEU A 54 0.87 -8.77 -3.96
CA LEU A 54 0.40 -8.22 -5.22
C LEU A 54 -0.28 -6.85 -5.03
N ALA A 55 -1.01 -6.67 -3.93
CA ALA A 55 -1.61 -5.38 -3.58
C ALA A 55 -0.53 -4.30 -3.38
N ALA A 56 0.55 -4.60 -2.65
CA ALA A 56 1.67 -3.69 -2.47
C ALA A 56 2.30 -3.30 -3.81
N ARG A 57 2.51 -4.27 -4.72
CA ARG A 57 3.03 -4.04 -6.06
C ARG A 57 2.13 -3.08 -6.86
N PHE A 58 0.81 -3.23 -6.81
CA PHE A 58 -0.14 -2.35 -7.51
C PHE A 58 -0.06 -0.92 -6.97
N PHE A 59 -0.03 -0.74 -5.66
CA PHE A 59 0.13 0.57 -5.05
C PHE A 59 1.44 1.24 -5.46
N SER A 60 2.56 0.51 -5.43
CA SER A 60 3.86 1.07 -5.77
C SER A 60 3.89 1.64 -7.18
N TYR A 61 3.41 0.91 -8.17
CA TYR A 61 3.43 1.40 -9.55
C TYR A 61 2.44 2.54 -9.79
N ALA A 62 1.26 2.51 -9.18
CA ALA A 62 0.30 3.60 -9.28
C ALA A 62 0.83 4.89 -8.62
N CYS A 63 1.40 4.79 -7.41
CA CYS A 63 2.00 5.94 -6.73
C CYS A 63 3.22 6.47 -7.50
N LEU A 64 4.07 5.60 -8.06
CA LEU A 64 5.19 6.02 -8.92
C LEU A 64 4.72 6.78 -10.15
N ALA A 65 3.60 6.40 -10.76
CA ALA A 65 3.06 7.10 -11.93
C ALA A 65 2.63 8.54 -11.58
N GLY A 66 2.01 8.72 -10.41
CA GLY A 66 1.69 10.05 -9.89
C GLY A 66 2.95 10.84 -9.50
N TYR A 67 3.87 10.20 -8.78
CA TYR A 67 5.11 10.81 -8.32
C TYR A 67 6.00 11.30 -9.47
N GLU A 68 6.10 10.53 -10.54
CA GLU A 68 6.90 10.92 -11.70
C GLU A 68 6.48 12.28 -12.25
N ILE A 69 5.16 12.49 -12.42
CA ILE A 69 4.64 13.78 -12.85
C ILE A 69 4.93 14.88 -11.83
N VAL A 70 4.72 14.59 -10.54
CA VAL A 70 4.99 15.58 -9.47
C VAL A 70 6.45 15.99 -9.47
N SER A 71 7.38 15.03 -9.51
CA SER A 71 8.83 15.30 -9.50
C SER A 71 9.34 16.04 -10.73
N GLN A 72 8.61 15.98 -11.86
CA GLN A 72 8.91 16.78 -13.05
C GLN A 72 8.49 18.25 -12.90
N HIS A 73 7.70 18.60 -11.88
CA HIS A 73 7.22 19.96 -11.59
C HIS A 73 7.70 20.50 -10.24
N ASP A 74 8.27 19.66 -9.40
CA ASP A 74 8.82 20.02 -8.11
C ASP A 74 10.26 19.52 -8.03
N SER A 75 11.21 20.46 -8.23
CA SER A 75 12.65 20.15 -8.25
C SER A 75 13.24 19.79 -6.90
N SER A 76 12.48 19.95 -5.81
CA SER A 76 12.91 19.52 -4.48
C SER A 76 12.80 18.01 -4.28
N LEU A 77 12.06 17.32 -5.14
CA LEU A 77 11.83 15.88 -5.07
C LEU A 77 12.93 15.09 -5.81
N GLU A 78 13.26 13.93 -5.28
CA GLU A 78 14.26 13.02 -5.86
C GLU A 78 13.80 12.49 -7.22
N LYS A 79 14.73 12.34 -8.16
CA LYS A 79 14.50 11.69 -9.44
C LYS A 79 14.62 10.18 -9.29
N MET A 80 13.56 9.43 -9.55
CA MET A 80 13.51 8.00 -9.29
C MET A 80 14.52 7.17 -10.10
N HIS A 81 14.99 7.66 -11.27
CA HIS A 81 16.00 6.97 -12.06
C HIS A 81 17.37 6.91 -11.38
N THR A 82 17.64 7.78 -10.40
CA THR A 82 18.88 7.76 -9.61
C THR A 82 18.79 6.86 -8.37
N VAL A 83 17.59 6.40 -8.01
CA VAL A 83 17.33 5.73 -6.74
C VAL A 83 16.84 4.30 -6.94
N LEU A 84 15.91 4.09 -7.89
CA LEU A 84 15.24 2.80 -8.06
C LEU A 84 15.94 1.89 -9.07
N ASN A 85 15.96 0.61 -8.75
CA ASN A 85 16.61 -0.42 -9.56
C ASN A 85 16.05 -0.47 -11.00
N GLY A 86 16.88 -0.18 -11.98
CA GLY A 86 16.53 -0.25 -13.39
C GLY A 86 15.37 0.68 -13.80
N TYR A 87 15.12 1.74 -13.02
CA TYR A 87 14.11 2.72 -13.35
C TYR A 87 14.57 3.57 -14.53
N PRO A 88 13.74 3.75 -15.58
CA PRO A 88 14.12 4.54 -16.74
C PRO A 88 14.14 6.03 -16.44
N ASP A 89 14.94 6.79 -17.18
CA ASP A 89 14.86 8.26 -17.17
C ASP A 89 13.63 8.68 -17.99
N ILE A 90 12.51 8.88 -17.28
CA ILE A 90 11.21 9.20 -17.88
C ILE A 90 11.15 10.69 -18.23
N GLN A 91 11.08 10.98 -19.52
CA GLN A 91 11.07 12.34 -20.01
C GLN A 91 9.68 12.98 -19.97
N LYS A 92 9.67 14.26 -19.62
CA LYS A 92 8.48 15.10 -19.69
C LYS A 92 8.03 15.25 -21.17
N PRO A 93 6.75 15.06 -21.49
CA PRO A 93 6.28 15.23 -22.86
C PRO A 93 6.18 16.73 -23.24
N ASP A 94 7.23 17.29 -23.80
CA ASP A 94 7.33 18.72 -24.12
C ASP A 94 6.31 19.21 -25.13
N SER A 95 5.73 18.33 -25.96
CA SER A 95 4.69 18.65 -26.93
C SER A 95 3.32 18.94 -26.29
N ILE A 96 3.09 18.52 -25.05
CA ILE A 96 1.81 18.69 -24.33
C ILE A 96 1.88 19.97 -23.53
N LYS A 97 0.94 20.88 -23.77
CA LYS A 97 0.84 22.19 -23.10
C LYS A 97 -0.56 22.41 -22.54
N GLY A 98 -0.74 23.38 -21.65
CA GLY A 98 -2.05 23.75 -21.13
C GLY A 98 -2.72 22.71 -20.23
N TYR A 99 -1.93 21.89 -19.52
CA TYR A 99 -2.39 20.87 -18.58
C TYR A 99 -2.29 21.34 -17.13
N SER A 100 -3.03 20.70 -16.24
CA SER A 100 -2.80 20.73 -14.79
C SER A 100 -1.95 19.52 -14.39
N TRP A 101 -0.74 19.75 -13.85
CA TRP A 101 0.14 18.66 -13.45
C TRP A 101 -0.43 17.83 -12.29
N GLN A 102 -1.16 18.45 -11.36
CA GLN A 102 -1.82 17.72 -10.27
C GLN A 102 -2.93 16.81 -10.80
N LEU A 103 -3.74 17.32 -11.73
CA LEU A 103 -4.75 16.51 -12.41
C LEU A 103 -4.10 15.36 -13.19
N ALA A 104 -3.05 15.65 -13.94
CA ALA A 104 -2.30 14.64 -14.68
C ALA A 104 -1.71 13.56 -13.75
N ALA A 105 -1.19 13.94 -12.58
CA ALA A 105 -0.67 12.99 -11.58
C ALA A 105 -1.75 12.04 -11.08
N LEU A 106 -2.93 12.55 -10.69
CA LEU A 106 -4.05 11.72 -10.25
C LEU A 106 -4.54 10.79 -11.37
N LEU A 107 -4.69 11.31 -12.59
CA LEU A 107 -5.08 10.51 -13.75
C LEU A 107 -4.04 9.45 -14.10
N SER A 108 -2.73 9.72 -13.93
CA SER A 108 -1.67 8.75 -14.14
C SER A 108 -1.72 7.60 -13.13
N MET A 109 -2.03 7.91 -11.86
CA MET A 109 -2.31 6.87 -10.85
C MET A 109 -3.48 5.99 -11.27
N MET A 110 -4.61 6.60 -11.65
CA MET A 110 -5.83 5.89 -12.05
C MET A 110 -5.60 5.01 -13.28
N GLU A 111 -4.97 5.54 -14.33
CA GLU A 111 -4.67 4.80 -15.57
C GLU A 111 -3.73 3.62 -15.28
N THR A 112 -2.70 3.81 -14.46
CA THR A 112 -1.78 2.74 -14.07
C THR A 112 -2.49 1.67 -13.28
N ALA A 113 -3.29 2.04 -12.26
CA ALA A 113 -4.08 1.13 -11.45
C ALA A 113 -5.09 0.34 -12.30
N ALA A 114 -5.78 1.02 -13.22
CA ALA A 114 -6.76 0.40 -14.14
C ALA A 114 -6.14 -0.68 -15.04
N LYS A 115 -4.87 -0.55 -15.39
CA LYS A 115 -4.16 -1.55 -16.23
C LYS A 115 -3.55 -2.69 -15.43
N MET A 116 -3.34 -2.50 -14.13
CA MET A 116 -2.68 -3.50 -13.27
C MET A 116 -3.66 -4.37 -12.48
N GLN A 117 -4.79 -3.80 -12.04
CA GLN A 117 -5.78 -4.52 -11.24
C GLN A 117 -6.69 -5.39 -12.11
N PRO A 118 -7.08 -6.61 -11.65
CA PRO A 118 -7.96 -7.50 -12.42
C PRO A 118 -9.27 -6.83 -12.84
N SER A 119 -9.97 -6.18 -11.91
CA SER A 119 -11.21 -5.43 -12.18
C SER A 119 -10.96 -3.96 -12.57
N GLY A 120 -9.78 -3.65 -13.11
CA GLY A 120 -9.37 -2.28 -13.44
C GLY A 120 -10.32 -1.54 -14.39
N LYS A 121 -11.13 -2.25 -15.17
CA LYS A 121 -12.19 -1.64 -16.00
C LYS A 121 -13.17 -0.79 -15.19
N LEU A 122 -13.36 -1.09 -13.90
CA LEU A 122 -14.23 -0.31 -13.00
C LEU A 122 -13.63 1.09 -12.72
N PHE A 123 -12.32 1.27 -12.88
CA PHE A 123 -11.69 2.59 -12.80
C PHE A 123 -12.24 3.58 -13.81
N ALA A 124 -12.65 3.13 -15.00
CA ALA A 124 -13.21 4.03 -16.00
C ALA A 124 -14.45 4.79 -15.49
N ALA A 125 -15.32 4.10 -14.75
CA ALA A 125 -16.49 4.74 -14.14
C ALA A 125 -16.09 5.71 -13.00
N TYR A 126 -15.08 5.38 -12.22
CA TYR A 126 -14.54 6.27 -11.18
C TYR A 126 -13.90 7.51 -11.81
N GLU A 127 -13.03 7.34 -12.80
CA GLU A 127 -12.38 8.45 -13.53
C GLU A 127 -13.42 9.38 -14.15
N ASN A 128 -14.46 8.85 -14.80
CA ASN A 128 -15.51 9.67 -15.39
C ASN A 128 -16.22 10.53 -14.34
N ARG A 129 -16.60 9.96 -13.19
CA ARG A 129 -17.19 10.74 -12.07
C ARG A 129 -16.23 11.81 -11.54
N PHE A 130 -14.95 11.48 -11.44
CA PHE A 130 -13.92 12.41 -11.02
C PHE A 130 -13.77 13.58 -12.02
N LEU A 131 -13.71 13.28 -13.31
CA LEU A 131 -13.63 14.29 -14.37
C LEU A 131 -14.91 15.16 -14.44
N ASP A 132 -16.10 14.58 -14.22
CA ASP A 132 -17.34 15.35 -14.10
C ASP A 132 -17.30 16.33 -12.92
N SER A 133 -16.67 15.94 -11.83
CA SER A 133 -16.44 16.83 -10.69
C SER A 133 -15.47 17.97 -11.04
N CYS A 134 -14.43 17.69 -11.83
CA CYS A 134 -13.52 18.72 -12.35
C CYS A 134 -14.25 19.71 -13.26
N ARG A 135 -15.11 19.24 -14.18
CA ARG A 135 -15.95 20.09 -15.05
C ARG A 135 -16.86 21.01 -14.23
N LYS A 136 -17.55 20.45 -13.23
CA LYS A 136 -18.39 21.22 -12.30
C LYS A 136 -17.60 22.26 -11.50
N ALA A 137 -16.33 21.97 -11.20
CA ALA A 137 -15.42 22.90 -10.53
C ALA A 137 -14.87 24.00 -11.47
N GLY A 138 -15.15 23.91 -12.78
CA GLY A 138 -14.78 24.93 -13.79
C GLY A 138 -13.50 24.60 -14.57
N TYR A 139 -13.00 23.36 -14.52
CA TYR A 139 -11.85 22.95 -15.35
C TYR A 139 -12.26 22.91 -16.84
N PRO A 140 -11.54 23.62 -17.74
CA PRO A 140 -11.81 23.59 -19.18
C PRO A 140 -11.57 22.19 -19.77
N GLU A 141 -12.37 21.77 -20.74
CA GLU A 141 -12.22 20.48 -21.43
C GLU A 141 -10.83 20.30 -22.06
N GLU A 142 -10.28 21.38 -22.65
CA GLU A 142 -8.93 21.32 -23.22
C GLU A 142 -7.87 21.02 -22.15
N LEU A 143 -7.95 21.67 -20.98
CA LEU A 143 -7.04 21.41 -19.86
C LEU A 143 -7.17 19.96 -19.35
N ILE A 144 -8.41 19.44 -19.26
CA ILE A 144 -8.67 18.05 -18.88
C ILE A 144 -8.07 17.11 -19.91
N ALA A 145 -8.29 17.35 -21.20
CA ALA A 145 -7.76 16.52 -22.29
C ALA A 145 -6.23 16.50 -22.31
N GLN A 146 -5.57 17.65 -22.16
CA GLN A 146 -4.11 17.76 -22.12
C GLN A 146 -3.54 17.07 -20.86
N SER A 147 -4.19 17.23 -19.71
CA SER A 147 -3.80 16.54 -18.47
C SER A 147 -3.90 15.01 -18.61
N LYS A 148 -4.97 14.53 -19.25
CA LYS A 148 -5.16 13.10 -19.51
C LYS A 148 -4.13 12.57 -20.51
N GLN A 149 -3.81 13.31 -21.56
CA GLN A 149 -2.77 12.93 -22.51
C GLN A 149 -1.41 12.80 -21.82
N TYR A 150 -1.05 13.75 -20.94
CA TYR A 150 0.18 13.69 -20.17
C TYR A 150 0.18 12.45 -19.26
N ALA A 151 -0.90 12.23 -18.51
CA ALA A 151 -1.05 11.06 -17.65
C ALA A 151 -0.83 9.74 -18.39
N MET A 152 -1.43 9.59 -19.59
CA MET A 152 -1.28 8.40 -20.41
C MET A 152 0.15 8.16 -20.88
N VAL A 153 0.90 9.22 -21.23
CA VAL A 153 2.31 9.10 -21.65
C VAL A 153 3.17 8.59 -20.50
N ILE A 154 2.99 9.11 -19.29
CA ILE A 154 3.74 8.67 -18.11
C ILE A 154 3.32 7.28 -17.69
N SER A 155 2.01 7.03 -17.55
CA SER A 155 1.49 5.71 -17.17
C SER A 155 2.02 4.59 -18.09
N LYS A 156 2.07 4.82 -19.41
CA LYS A 156 2.62 3.85 -20.36
C LYS A 156 4.08 3.48 -20.06
N GLN A 157 4.89 4.45 -19.68
CA GLN A 157 6.31 4.22 -19.36
C GLN A 157 6.44 3.47 -18.03
N ILE A 158 5.64 3.84 -17.01
CA ILE A 158 5.59 3.13 -15.73
C ILE A 158 5.10 1.68 -15.91
N LEU A 159 4.08 1.45 -16.72
CA LEU A 159 3.61 0.10 -17.03
C LEU A 159 4.66 -0.75 -17.78
N SER A 160 5.46 -0.12 -18.64
CA SER A 160 6.61 -0.77 -19.27
C SER A 160 7.67 -1.18 -18.24
N TYR A 161 7.97 -0.30 -17.30
CA TYR A 161 8.86 -0.59 -16.17
C TYR A 161 8.30 -1.71 -15.29
N ALA A 162 6.99 -1.70 -14.98
CA ALA A 162 6.32 -2.76 -14.24
C ALA A 162 6.36 -4.11 -14.96
N LYS A 163 6.17 -4.13 -16.29
CA LYS A 163 6.26 -5.35 -17.10
C LYS A 163 7.65 -5.98 -17.03
N GLY A 164 8.68 -5.17 -16.84
CA GLY A 164 10.08 -5.60 -16.75
C GLY A 164 10.49 -6.16 -15.38
N ASP A 165 9.61 -6.14 -14.34
CA ASP A 165 9.95 -6.63 -13.00
C ASP A 165 9.96 -8.16 -12.86
N GLY A 166 9.47 -8.88 -13.86
CA GLY A 166 9.46 -10.33 -13.89
C GLY A 166 8.18 -10.97 -13.32
N TYR A 167 7.24 -10.21 -12.77
CA TYR A 167 6.00 -10.78 -12.21
C TYR A 167 5.22 -11.61 -13.24
N ASN A 168 5.18 -11.19 -14.50
CA ASN A 168 4.52 -11.91 -15.58
C ASN A 168 5.09 -13.32 -15.85
N LYS A 169 6.29 -13.62 -15.34
CA LYS A 169 6.95 -14.92 -15.49
C LYS A 169 6.57 -15.91 -14.37
N ILE A 170 6.05 -15.40 -13.25
CA ILE A 170 5.74 -16.22 -12.06
C ILE A 170 4.71 -17.30 -12.38
N SER A 171 3.69 -16.98 -13.18
CA SER A 171 2.63 -17.93 -13.58
C SER A 171 3.14 -19.13 -14.39
N ASN A 172 4.32 -19.02 -15.00
CA ASN A 172 4.96 -20.08 -15.77
C ASN A 172 5.86 -20.98 -14.90
N LEU A 173 6.07 -20.64 -13.63
CA LEU A 173 6.86 -21.45 -12.71
C LEU A 173 6.04 -22.64 -12.19
N PRO A 174 6.70 -23.75 -11.79
CA PRO A 174 6.02 -24.90 -11.23
C PRO A 174 5.15 -24.51 -10.03
N ARG A 175 3.99 -25.13 -9.88
CA ARG A 175 3.18 -24.95 -8.67
C ARG A 175 3.97 -25.39 -7.43
N TYR A 176 3.88 -24.63 -6.37
CA TYR A 176 4.51 -24.99 -5.11
C TYR A 176 3.92 -26.30 -4.59
N THR A 177 4.82 -27.24 -4.28
CA THR A 177 4.46 -28.51 -3.66
C THR A 177 4.98 -28.52 -2.22
N PRO A 178 4.13 -28.78 -1.20
CA PRO A 178 4.56 -28.90 0.17
C PRO A 178 5.65 -29.96 0.36
N LEU A 179 6.66 -29.65 1.20
CA LEU A 179 7.84 -30.51 1.38
C LEU A 179 7.56 -31.83 2.12
N ASN A 180 6.35 -32.02 2.63
CA ASN A 180 5.92 -33.22 3.38
C ASN A 180 6.85 -33.61 4.54
N LYS A 181 7.35 -32.58 5.28
CA LYS A 181 8.14 -32.76 6.52
C LYS A 181 7.35 -32.21 7.69
N ASP A 182 7.52 -32.82 8.89
CA ASP A 182 6.81 -32.38 10.10
C ASP A 182 7.07 -30.92 10.47
N SER A 183 8.23 -30.40 10.12
CA SER A 183 8.63 -29.00 10.36
C SER A 183 8.14 -28.01 9.32
N SER A 184 7.59 -28.50 8.19
CA SER A 184 7.29 -27.68 7.01
C SER A 184 5.84 -27.29 6.94
N TRP A 185 5.61 -26.14 6.32
CA TRP A 185 4.28 -25.63 6.04
C TRP A 185 3.57 -26.47 4.95
N TYR A 186 2.27 -26.62 5.13
CA TYR A 186 1.33 -27.07 4.12
C TYR A 186 -0.03 -26.38 4.32
N PRO A 187 -0.93 -26.38 3.31
CA PRO A 187 -2.24 -25.77 3.39
C PRO A 187 -3.04 -26.25 4.59
N THR A 188 -3.75 -25.33 5.25
CA THR A 188 -4.57 -25.60 6.44
C THR A 188 -6.06 -25.64 6.12
N PRO A 189 -6.86 -26.35 6.94
CA PRO A 189 -8.32 -26.28 6.86
C PRO A 189 -8.83 -24.81 7.02
N PRO A 190 -10.08 -24.50 6.64
CA PRO A 190 -11.03 -25.42 5.99
C PRO A 190 -10.84 -25.49 4.46
N ALA A 191 -10.24 -24.47 3.85
CA ALA A 191 -10.20 -24.32 2.39
C ALA A 191 -8.98 -24.95 1.72
N PHE A 192 -7.93 -25.31 2.48
CA PHE A 192 -6.67 -25.84 1.95
C PHE A 192 -6.11 -25.00 0.77
N ILE A 193 -6.18 -23.67 0.92
CA ILE A 193 -5.76 -22.72 -0.11
C ILE A 193 -4.29 -22.97 -0.48
N ASN A 194 -4.01 -23.02 -1.78
CA ASN A 194 -2.66 -23.19 -2.30
C ASN A 194 -1.72 -22.08 -1.82
N ALA A 195 -0.41 -22.37 -1.85
CA ALA A 195 0.63 -21.41 -1.49
C ALA A 195 0.48 -20.11 -2.29
N VAL A 196 0.40 -18.99 -1.56
CA VAL A 196 0.26 -17.65 -2.14
C VAL A 196 1.63 -17.10 -2.50
N GLU A 197 1.80 -16.73 -3.77
CA GLU A 197 2.97 -16.05 -4.33
C GLU A 197 4.33 -16.70 -3.98
N PRO A 198 4.51 -18.03 -4.15
CA PRO A 198 5.72 -18.72 -3.70
C PRO A 198 7.01 -18.23 -4.36
N TYR A 199 6.90 -17.47 -5.44
CA TYR A 199 8.03 -16.92 -6.22
C TYR A 199 8.09 -15.39 -6.21
N PHE A 200 7.37 -14.72 -5.31
CA PHE A 200 7.37 -13.25 -5.24
C PHE A 200 8.75 -12.66 -4.96
N ASN A 201 9.63 -13.41 -4.32
CA ASN A 201 11.03 -13.04 -4.11
C ASN A 201 11.87 -12.97 -5.40
N THR A 202 11.35 -13.44 -6.54
CA THR A 202 12.07 -13.41 -7.82
C THR A 202 11.81 -12.16 -8.66
N ILE A 203 10.85 -11.33 -8.26
CA ILE A 203 10.58 -10.07 -8.96
C ILE A 203 11.66 -9.04 -8.62
N ARG A 204 11.85 -8.07 -9.52
CA ARG A 204 12.75 -6.95 -9.26
C ARG A 204 12.24 -6.11 -8.09
N SER A 205 13.06 -5.97 -7.05
CA SER A 205 12.85 -5.02 -5.97
C SER A 205 13.05 -3.57 -6.45
N PHE A 206 12.45 -2.62 -5.73
CA PHE A 206 12.63 -1.21 -6.04
C PHE A 206 13.98 -0.68 -5.57
N THR A 207 14.38 -1.00 -4.35
CA THR A 207 15.59 -0.44 -3.72
C THR A 207 16.60 -1.50 -3.26
N LEU A 208 16.16 -2.72 -2.97
CA LEU A 208 17.03 -3.78 -2.50
C LEU A 208 17.94 -4.30 -3.62
N ASP A 209 19.18 -4.63 -3.31
CA ASP A 209 20.12 -5.24 -4.26
C ASP A 209 19.72 -6.70 -4.59
N SER A 210 19.06 -7.39 -3.65
CA SER A 210 18.46 -8.72 -3.85
C SER A 210 17.38 -8.98 -2.81
N ALA A 211 16.50 -9.97 -3.05
CA ALA A 211 15.48 -10.40 -2.10
C ALA A 211 16.08 -10.91 -0.77
N SER A 212 17.31 -11.40 -0.80
CA SER A 212 18.05 -11.92 0.35
C SER A 212 19.06 -10.93 0.94
N GLN A 213 18.96 -9.63 0.63
CA GLN A 213 19.88 -8.62 1.16
C GLN A 213 19.91 -8.60 2.69
N PHE A 214 18.76 -8.73 3.33
CA PHE A 214 18.60 -8.77 4.77
C PHE A 214 18.13 -10.16 5.19
N VAL A 215 19.07 -11.12 5.32
CA VAL A 215 18.75 -12.46 5.81
C VAL A 215 18.53 -12.42 7.32
N PRO A 216 17.30 -12.67 7.79
CA PRO A 216 17.05 -12.71 9.21
C PRO A 216 17.73 -13.93 9.86
N ARG A 217 17.97 -13.88 11.19
CA ARG A 217 18.46 -15.05 11.91
C ARG A 217 17.50 -16.23 11.76
N ARG A 218 18.06 -17.44 11.77
CA ARG A 218 17.28 -18.68 11.58
C ARG A 218 16.17 -18.82 12.62
N PRO A 219 15.01 -19.38 12.26
CA PRO A 219 13.96 -19.68 13.22
C PRO A 219 14.41 -20.70 14.25
N VAL A 220 13.78 -20.69 15.41
CA VAL A 220 13.96 -21.73 16.41
C VAL A 220 13.75 -23.10 15.76
N PRO A 221 14.70 -24.06 15.88
CA PRO A 221 14.61 -25.37 15.26
C PRO A 221 13.37 -26.13 15.72
N PHE A 222 12.69 -26.79 14.77
CA PHE A 222 11.54 -27.62 15.08
C PHE A 222 11.90 -28.77 16.01
N SER A 223 11.10 -28.96 17.06
CA SER A 223 11.23 -30.08 18.00
C SER A 223 9.93 -30.28 18.79
N THR A 224 9.52 -31.51 18.95
CA THR A 224 8.33 -31.89 19.75
C THR A 224 8.68 -32.28 21.20
N LYS A 225 9.97 -32.23 21.58
CA LYS A 225 10.39 -32.47 22.94
C LYS A 225 9.86 -31.37 23.87
N LYS A 226 9.20 -31.74 24.98
CA LYS A 226 8.51 -30.81 25.91
C LYS A 226 9.41 -29.72 26.50
N ASN A 227 10.72 -29.96 26.60
CA ASN A 227 11.71 -28.99 27.11
C ASN A 227 12.41 -28.18 26.00
N SER A 228 12.00 -28.34 24.72
CA SER A 228 12.61 -27.61 23.62
C SER A 228 12.03 -26.18 23.47
N ALA A 229 12.83 -25.29 22.92
CA ALA A 229 12.42 -23.92 22.63
C ALA A 229 11.21 -23.86 21.65
N PHE A 230 11.15 -24.76 20.66
CA PHE A 230 10.02 -24.80 19.75
C PHE A 230 8.73 -25.28 20.44
N TYR A 231 8.81 -26.30 21.29
CA TYR A 231 7.64 -26.74 22.06
C TYR A 231 7.12 -25.61 22.96
N LYS A 232 8.02 -24.83 23.55
CA LYS A 232 7.62 -23.65 24.33
C LYS A 232 6.86 -22.67 23.47
N LEU A 233 7.33 -22.35 22.24
CA LEU A 233 6.61 -21.47 21.31
C LEU A 233 5.20 -21.96 20.95
N MET A 234 5.03 -23.27 20.74
CA MET A 234 3.71 -23.88 20.55
C MET A 234 2.81 -23.70 21.77
N MET A 235 3.35 -23.99 22.97
CA MET A 235 2.60 -23.87 24.23
C MET A 235 2.24 -22.41 24.56
N ASP A 236 3.11 -21.46 24.24
CA ASP A 236 2.83 -20.03 24.43
C ASP A 236 1.64 -19.60 23.54
N ASN A 237 1.59 -20.00 22.25
CA ASN A 237 0.42 -19.77 21.38
C ASN A 237 -0.84 -20.50 21.87
N TYR A 238 -0.71 -21.76 22.28
CA TYR A 238 -1.83 -22.54 22.79
C TYR A 238 -2.47 -21.87 24.01
N LYS A 239 -1.66 -21.49 24.99
CA LYS A 239 -2.12 -20.85 26.23
C LYS A 239 -2.71 -19.46 25.97
N GLU A 240 -2.10 -18.67 25.07
CA GLU A 240 -2.59 -17.36 24.71
C GLU A 240 -4.04 -17.45 24.20
N VAL A 241 -4.27 -18.32 23.22
CA VAL A 241 -5.62 -18.45 22.60
C VAL A 241 -6.63 -19.03 23.60
N MET A 242 -6.24 -20.00 24.43
CA MET A 242 -7.14 -20.63 25.39
C MET A 242 -7.55 -19.73 26.56
N ASN A 243 -6.69 -18.78 26.94
CA ASN A 243 -6.90 -17.91 28.12
C ASN A 243 -6.89 -16.42 27.75
N GLN A 244 -7.21 -16.10 26.52
CA GLN A 244 -7.03 -14.77 25.94
C GLN A 244 -7.94 -13.71 26.59
N PRO A 245 -7.38 -12.57 27.05
CA PRO A 245 -8.16 -11.40 27.42
C PRO A 245 -8.94 -10.84 26.22
N GLU A 246 -10.09 -10.19 26.46
CA GLU A 246 -10.90 -9.62 25.40
C GLU A 246 -10.15 -8.57 24.57
N GLU A 247 -9.32 -7.74 25.23
CA GLU A 247 -8.47 -6.76 24.55
C GLU A 247 -7.55 -7.39 23.49
N HIS A 248 -6.98 -8.58 23.75
CA HIS A 248 -6.14 -9.28 22.78
C HIS A 248 -6.94 -9.75 21.55
N LYS A 249 -8.20 -10.16 21.75
CA LYS A 249 -9.11 -10.51 20.64
C LYS A 249 -9.44 -9.28 19.81
N GLU A 250 -9.73 -8.14 20.46
CA GLU A 250 -9.98 -6.87 19.79
C GLU A 250 -8.77 -6.42 18.97
N ILE A 251 -7.55 -6.50 19.54
CA ILE A 251 -6.30 -6.21 18.84
C ILE A 251 -6.09 -7.15 17.65
N ALA A 252 -6.32 -8.45 17.85
CA ALA A 252 -6.21 -9.43 16.78
C ALA A 252 -7.19 -9.13 15.64
N GLY A 253 -8.44 -8.81 15.97
CA GLY A 253 -9.49 -8.45 15.02
C GLY A 253 -9.21 -7.16 14.27
N PHE A 254 -8.71 -6.13 14.98
CA PHE A 254 -8.36 -4.83 14.39
C PHE A 254 -7.29 -4.95 13.29
N TRP A 255 -6.25 -5.76 13.53
CA TRP A 255 -5.17 -5.98 12.57
C TRP A 255 -5.38 -7.22 11.68
N ASP A 256 -6.60 -7.78 11.61
CA ASP A 256 -6.88 -8.94 10.75
C ASP A 256 -7.06 -8.53 9.29
N CYS A 257 -5.99 -8.10 8.68
CA CYS A 257 -5.93 -7.74 7.26
C CYS A 257 -5.75 -9.00 6.38
N ASN A 258 -6.72 -9.92 6.42
CA ASN A 258 -6.69 -11.16 5.65
C ASN A 258 -7.74 -11.16 4.53
N PRO A 259 -7.35 -10.90 3.26
CA PRO A 259 -8.31 -10.90 2.14
C PRO A 259 -8.87 -12.30 1.81
N PHE A 260 -8.26 -13.37 2.34
CA PHE A 260 -8.67 -14.76 2.11
C PHE A 260 -9.60 -15.31 3.19
N ALA A 261 -10.15 -14.45 4.07
CA ALA A 261 -11.03 -14.92 5.13
C ALA A 261 -12.23 -15.65 4.53
N VAL A 262 -12.42 -16.92 4.94
CA VAL A 262 -13.58 -17.77 4.56
C VAL A 262 -14.37 -18.13 5.80
N GLN A 263 -15.68 -18.24 5.63
CA GLN A 263 -16.59 -18.78 6.63
C GLN A 263 -17.06 -20.16 6.17
N ASP A 264 -17.06 -21.11 7.07
CA ASP A 264 -17.55 -22.48 6.84
C ASP A 264 -18.77 -22.74 7.72
N GLU A 265 -19.94 -22.64 7.11
CA GLU A 265 -21.25 -22.98 7.70
C GLU A 265 -21.93 -24.08 6.88
N GLY A 266 -21.14 -25.12 6.50
CA GLY A 266 -21.60 -26.18 5.61
C GLY A 266 -21.34 -25.92 4.13
N HIS A 267 -21.15 -24.65 3.74
CA HIS A 267 -20.63 -24.22 2.45
C HIS A 267 -19.51 -23.20 2.69
N LEU A 268 -18.40 -23.34 1.97
CA LEU A 268 -17.32 -22.34 1.99
C LEU A 268 -17.82 -21.04 1.35
N MET A 269 -17.92 -19.97 2.13
CA MET A 269 -18.19 -18.63 1.66
C MET A 269 -17.00 -17.74 2.02
N PHE A 270 -16.65 -16.80 1.13
CA PHE A 270 -15.74 -15.73 1.54
C PHE A 270 -16.43 -14.90 2.62
N GLY A 271 -15.77 -14.76 3.76
CA GLY A 271 -16.22 -13.92 4.87
C GLY A 271 -16.22 -12.43 4.50
N LEU A 272 -16.42 -11.57 5.48
CA LEU A 272 -16.23 -10.13 5.29
C LEU A 272 -14.85 -9.89 4.70
N LYS A 273 -14.84 -9.37 3.47
CA LYS A 273 -13.61 -9.06 2.75
C LYS A 273 -12.86 -7.95 3.50
N LYS A 274 -11.60 -8.19 3.82
CA LYS A 274 -10.75 -7.25 4.54
C LYS A 274 -9.66 -6.69 3.64
N ILE A 275 -9.16 -5.53 4.00
CA ILE A 275 -8.03 -4.90 3.30
C ILE A 275 -6.75 -5.70 3.50
N SER A 276 -5.75 -5.47 2.65
CA SER A 276 -4.40 -6.01 2.88
C SER A 276 -3.65 -5.17 3.92
N PRO A 277 -2.61 -5.71 4.60
CA PRO A 277 -1.79 -4.93 5.53
C PRO A 277 -1.15 -3.70 4.88
N GLY A 278 -0.78 -3.81 3.60
CA GLY A 278 -0.23 -2.68 2.84
C GLY A 278 -1.26 -1.56 2.63
N ALA A 279 -2.50 -1.91 2.31
CA ALA A 279 -3.59 -0.94 2.19
C ALA A 279 -3.86 -0.23 3.52
N HIS A 280 -3.81 -0.95 4.65
CA HIS A 280 -3.97 -0.37 5.98
C HIS A 280 -2.90 0.69 6.26
N TRP A 281 -1.63 0.38 5.99
CA TRP A 281 -0.53 1.34 6.22
C TRP A 281 -0.57 2.54 5.26
N LEU A 282 -1.06 2.38 4.04
CA LEU A 282 -1.32 3.52 3.15
C LEU A 282 -2.50 4.37 3.66
N GLY A 283 -3.53 3.76 4.23
CA GLY A 283 -4.61 4.48 4.91
C GLY A 283 -4.08 5.31 6.10
N ILE A 284 -3.22 4.73 6.94
CA ILE A 284 -2.53 5.44 8.04
C ILE A 284 -1.69 6.62 7.49
N ALA A 285 -0.98 6.42 6.37
CA ALA A 285 -0.24 7.50 5.72
C ALA A 285 -1.16 8.66 5.30
N GLY A 286 -2.34 8.35 4.78
CA GLY A 286 -3.36 9.35 4.43
C GLY A 286 -3.84 10.14 5.64
N ILE A 287 -4.17 9.44 6.74
CA ILE A 287 -4.56 10.06 8.02
C ILE A 287 -3.45 11.01 8.53
N ALA A 288 -2.20 10.56 8.45
CA ALA A 288 -1.06 11.36 8.88
C ALA A 288 -0.85 12.59 8.01
N CYS A 289 -0.94 12.46 6.68
CA CYS A 289 -0.83 13.58 5.74
C CYS A 289 -1.94 14.62 5.96
N GLU A 290 -3.17 14.19 6.21
CA GLU A 290 -4.30 15.07 6.48
C GLU A 290 -4.10 15.81 7.80
N LYS A 291 -3.78 15.09 8.88
CA LYS A 291 -3.54 15.68 10.21
C LYS A 291 -2.39 16.68 10.19
N ALA A 292 -1.30 16.38 9.50
CA ALA A 292 -0.13 17.25 9.37
C ALA A 292 -0.29 18.33 8.29
N LYS A 293 -1.41 18.38 7.59
CA LYS A 293 -1.72 19.32 6.49
C LYS A 293 -0.62 19.32 5.41
N LYS A 294 -0.11 18.13 5.08
CA LYS A 294 0.85 17.98 4.00
C LYS A 294 0.28 18.46 2.68
N ASN A 295 1.10 19.12 1.86
CA ASN A 295 0.67 19.55 0.52
C ASN A 295 0.59 18.36 -0.44
N PHE A 296 0.20 18.61 -1.69
CA PHE A 296 0.01 17.58 -2.71
C PHE A 296 1.32 16.84 -3.04
N SER A 297 2.43 17.56 -3.24
CA SER A 297 3.75 16.97 -3.57
C SER A 297 4.29 16.12 -2.43
N GLU A 298 4.28 16.64 -1.20
CA GLU A 298 4.70 15.90 -0.01
C GLU A 298 3.88 14.63 0.19
N THR A 299 2.57 14.72 0.00
CA THR A 299 1.67 13.58 0.14
C THR A 299 1.96 12.51 -0.90
N MET A 300 2.13 12.89 -2.17
CA MET A 300 2.49 11.95 -3.23
C MET A 300 3.81 11.26 -2.92
N GLN A 301 4.81 12.00 -2.43
CA GLN A 301 6.10 11.47 -2.02
C GLN A 301 5.94 10.42 -0.91
N ILE A 302 5.19 10.74 0.15
CA ILE A 302 5.00 9.84 1.29
C ILE A 302 4.31 8.53 0.86
N TYR A 303 3.23 8.63 0.08
CA TYR A 303 2.56 7.43 -0.44
C TYR A 303 3.48 6.56 -1.28
N THR A 304 4.29 7.19 -2.12
CA THR A 304 5.22 6.47 -2.99
C THR A 304 6.28 5.72 -2.19
N TRP A 305 6.93 6.39 -1.23
CA TRP A 305 7.96 5.73 -0.43
C TRP A 305 7.41 4.65 0.50
N VAL A 306 6.23 4.87 1.11
CA VAL A 306 5.57 3.82 1.90
C VAL A 306 5.24 2.62 1.02
N SER A 307 4.69 2.83 -0.17
CA SER A 307 4.36 1.72 -1.08
C SER A 307 5.59 0.94 -1.58
N ILE A 308 6.70 1.63 -1.83
CA ILE A 308 7.99 1.00 -2.16
C ILE A 308 8.49 0.15 -0.99
N GLY A 309 8.49 0.71 0.23
CA GLY A 309 8.87 -0.03 1.43
C GLY A 309 8.00 -1.26 1.69
N LEU A 310 6.71 -1.19 1.39
CA LEU A 310 5.79 -2.33 1.45
C LEU A 310 6.18 -3.43 0.44
N THR A 311 6.46 -3.07 -0.80
CA THR A 311 6.79 -4.06 -1.84
C THR A 311 8.14 -4.71 -1.58
N ASP A 312 9.17 -3.94 -1.29
CA ASP A 312 10.49 -4.47 -0.93
C ASP A 312 10.42 -5.30 0.35
N GLY A 313 9.59 -4.89 1.32
CA GLY A 313 9.28 -5.65 2.52
C GLY A 313 8.67 -7.02 2.22
N PHE A 314 7.71 -7.09 1.32
CA PHE A 314 7.13 -8.37 0.90
C PHE A 314 8.10 -9.23 0.11
N ILE A 315 8.92 -8.67 -0.77
CA ILE A 315 9.94 -9.43 -1.52
C ILE A 315 10.90 -10.13 -0.56
N CYS A 316 11.47 -9.39 0.39
CA CYS A 316 12.40 -9.93 1.37
C CYS A 316 11.72 -10.92 2.34
N CYS A 317 10.51 -10.60 2.81
CA CYS A 317 9.72 -11.47 3.67
C CYS A 317 9.37 -12.80 2.98
N TRP A 318 8.98 -12.77 1.71
CA TRP A 318 8.62 -13.97 0.93
C TRP A 318 9.83 -14.83 0.62
N ASP A 319 11.02 -14.24 0.42
CA ASP A 319 12.27 -14.99 0.34
C ASP A 319 12.48 -15.86 1.59
N GLU A 320 12.40 -15.27 2.77
CA GLU A 320 12.57 -16.02 4.01
C GLU A 320 11.46 -17.03 4.24
N LYS A 321 10.20 -16.68 3.96
CA LYS A 321 9.06 -17.59 4.15
C LYS A 321 9.26 -18.92 3.43
N TYR A 322 9.55 -18.87 2.14
CA TYR A 322 9.69 -20.08 1.33
C TYR A 322 11.06 -20.75 1.47
N ARG A 323 12.09 -20.03 1.91
CA ARG A 323 13.39 -20.57 2.28
C ARG A 323 13.34 -21.36 3.60
N SER A 324 12.74 -20.79 4.65
CA SER A 324 12.58 -21.46 5.95
C SER A 324 11.48 -22.51 5.95
N ASN A 325 10.43 -22.30 5.17
CA ASN A 325 9.27 -23.19 4.99
C ASN A 325 8.63 -23.68 6.29
N ARG A 326 8.65 -22.86 7.34
CA ARG A 326 8.30 -23.25 8.71
C ARG A 326 6.81 -23.48 8.89
N ILE A 327 6.47 -24.56 9.61
CA ILE A 327 5.13 -24.96 10.02
C ILE A 327 4.38 -23.86 10.80
N ARG A 328 3.07 -23.72 10.58
CA ARG A 328 2.18 -22.81 11.29
C ARG A 328 1.78 -23.32 12.68
N PRO A 329 1.45 -22.42 13.65
CA PRO A 329 0.95 -22.81 14.96
C PRO A 329 -0.25 -23.74 14.88
N GLU A 330 -1.26 -23.45 14.06
CA GLU A 330 -2.44 -24.30 13.91
C GLU A 330 -2.07 -25.74 13.59
N THR A 331 -1.24 -25.96 12.58
CA THR A 331 -0.82 -27.29 12.18
C THR A 331 -0.03 -28.01 13.28
N ALA A 332 0.92 -27.29 13.93
CA ALA A 332 1.78 -27.88 14.95
C ALA A 332 1.02 -28.18 16.25
N ILE A 333 0.17 -27.25 16.70
CA ILE A 333 -0.61 -27.43 17.94
C ILE A 333 -1.60 -28.56 17.78
N ARG A 334 -2.36 -28.59 16.68
CA ARG A 334 -3.33 -29.66 16.42
C ARG A 334 -2.68 -31.03 16.32
N ARG A 335 -1.46 -31.12 15.79
CA ARG A 335 -0.75 -32.40 15.66
C ARG A 335 -0.11 -32.89 16.96
N TYR A 336 0.37 -31.98 17.81
CA TYR A 336 1.28 -32.38 18.92
C TYR A 336 0.77 -31.99 20.31
N ILE A 337 -0.30 -31.19 20.43
CA ILE A 337 -0.81 -30.72 21.73
C ILE A 337 -2.31 -31.01 21.86
N ASP A 338 -3.16 -30.51 20.93
CA ASP A 338 -4.62 -30.57 21.01
C ASP A 338 -5.20 -30.55 19.61
N ASP A 339 -5.75 -31.66 19.14
CA ASP A 339 -6.28 -31.84 17.78
C ASP A 339 -7.55 -31.00 17.50
N THR A 340 -8.23 -30.54 18.54
CA THR A 340 -9.42 -29.69 18.46
C THR A 340 -9.11 -28.20 18.44
N TRP A 341 -7.87 -27.81 18.74
CA TRP A 341 -7.48 -26.41 18.85
C TRP A 341 -7.68 -25.63 17.53
N LYS A 342 -8.16 -24.40 17.66
CA LYS A 342 -8.33 -23.47 16.54
C LYS A 342 -7.71 -22.11 16.90
N PRO A 343 -7.02 -21.46 15.97
CA PRO A 343 -6.60 -20.07 16.16
C PRO A 343 -7.81 -19.13 16.16
N VAL A 344 -7.65 -17.93 16.73
CA VAL A 344 -8.66 -16.87 16.71
C VAL A 344 -8.85 -16.32 15.29
N LEU A 345 -7.74 -16.19 14.55
CA LEU A 345 -7.74 -15.74 13.16
C LEU A 345 -7.47 -16.91 12.22
N GLN A 346 -8.04 -16.83 11.02
CA GLN A 346 -7.75 -17.82 9.99
C GLN A 346 -6.27 -17.83 9.62
N THR A 347 -5.67 -19.02 9.61
CA THR A 347 -4.28 -19.22 9.21
C THR A 347 -4.07 -18.86 7.73
N PRO A 348 -3.17 -17.89 7.44
CA PRO A 348 -2.90 -17.50 6.06
C PRO A 348 -2.16 -18.60 5.26
N PRO A 349 -2.39 -18.67 3.92
CA PRO A 349 -1.90 -19.77 3.07
C PRO A 349 -0.44 -19.59 2.61
N PHE A 350 0.48 -19.47 3.56
CA PHE A 350 1.94 -19.40 3.34
C PHE A 350 2.72 -19.70 4.62
N PRO A 351 4.05 -20.06 4.54
CA PRO A 351 4.88 -20.37 5.68
C PRO A 351 4.90 -19.29 6.77
N VAL A 352 5.09 -19.69 8.03
CA VAL A 352 4.93 -18.77 9.17
C VAL A 352 6.06 -17.75 9.32
N TYR A 353 7.32 -18.12 9.04
CA TYR A 353 8.50 -17.32 9.36
C TYR A 353 9.03 -16.56 8.14
N VAL A 354 9.25 -15.26 8.23
CA VAL A 354 8.92 -14.32 9.30
C VAL A 354 7.47 -13.81 9.14
N SER A 355 6.95 -13.08 10.14
CA SER A 355 5.60 -12.49 10.07
C SER A 355 5.55 -11.36 9.05
N GLY A 356 4.69 -11.51 8.01
CA GLY A 356 4.50 -10.49 6.98
C GLY A 356 3.98 -9.16 7.53
N HIS A 357 2.97 -9.20 8.42
CA HIS A 357 2.46 -8.01 9.10
C HIS A 357 3.57 -7.28 9.87
N SER A 358 4.41 -8.02 10.61
CA SER A 358 5.51 -7.41 11.36
C SER A 358 6.51 -6.71 10.46
N VAL A 359 6.86 -7.32 9.31
CA VAL A 359 7.81 -6.73 8.34
C VAL A 359 7.25 -5.44 7.76
N VAL A 360 6.07 -5.51 7.16
CA VAL A 360 5.54 -4.33 6.44
C VAL A 360 5.12 -3.22 7.38
N SER A 361 4.64 -3.55 8.59
CA SER A 361 4.30 -2.55 9.60
C SER A 361 5.54 -1.82 10.11
N ALA A 362 6.63 -2.55 10.41
CA ALA A 362 7.85 -1.93 10.85
C ALA A 362 8.50 -1.05 9.75
N ALA A 363 8.53 -1.52 8.51
CA ALA A 363 9.05 -0.73 7.39
C ALA A 363 8.24 0.56 7.18
N SER A 364 6.91 0.47 7.18
CA SER A 364 6.02 1.64 7.05
C SER A 364 6.19 2.60 8.22
N ALA A 365 6.28 2.09 9.46
CA ALA A 365 6.47 2.92 10.64
C ALA A 365 7.80 3.68 10.63
N VAL A 366 8.88 3.07 10.14
CA VAL A 366 10.17 3.75 9.97
C VAL A 366 10.05 4.88 8.97
N ILE A 367 9.47 4.63 7.79
CA ILE A 367 9.29 5.64 6.74
C ILE A 367 8.39 6.78 7.21
N LEU A 368 7.24 6.48 7.82
CA LEU A 368 6.32 7.50 8.32
C LEU A 368 6.94 8.30 9.48
N THR A 369 7.72 7.66 10.36
CA THR A 369 8.43 8.35 11.43
C THR A 369 9.43 9.37 10.90
N HIS A 370 10.09 9.10 9.77
CA HIS A 370 10.97 10.06 9.10
C HIS A 370 10.24 11.35 8.70
N TYR A 371 9.02 11.23 8.15
CA TYR A 371 8.26 12.39 7.67
C TYR A 371 7.51 13.16 8.75
N PHE A 372 7.11 12.48 9.83
CA PHE A 372 6.19 13.05 10.82
C PHE A 372 6.79 13.15 12.23
N GLY A 373 7.96 12.56 12.45
CA GLY A 373 8.61 12.52 13.77
C GLY A 373 8.19 11.32 14.63
N THR A 374 8.96 11.11 15.70
CA THR A 374 8.86 9.92 16.58
C THR A 374 7.59 9.89 17.44
N ASN A 375 7.03 11.05 17.78
CA ASN A 375 5.89 11.19 18.68
C ASN A 375 4.62 11.67 17.97
N PHE A 376 4.41 11.21 16.74
CA PHE A 376 3.22 11.57 15.97
C PHE A 376 2.03 10.70 16.42
N SER A 377 1.14 11.26 17.23
CA SER A 377 -0.09 10.59 17.64
C SER A 377 -1.14 10.63 16.53
N PHE A 378 -1.93 9.58 16.38
CA PHE A 378 -3.04 9.55 15.44
C PHE A 378 -4.14 8.59 15.90
N ARG A 379 -5.34 8.79 15.35
CA ARG A 379 -6.45 7.85 15.50
C ARG A 379 -6.60 7.12 14.17
N ASP A 380 -6.45 5.82 14.20
CA ASP A 380 -6.56 4.95 13.05
C ASP A 380 -8.04 4.61 12.82
N THR A 381 -8.58 5.11 11.73
CA THR A 381 -9.97 4.95 11.29
C THR A 381 -10.06 4.15 9.98
N VAL A 382 -8.97 3.53 9.53
CA VAL A 382 -8.87 2.92 8.20
C VAL A 382 -9.93 1.83 7.98
N GLU A 383 -10.24 1.05 9.00
CA GLU A 383 -11.22 -0.04 8.92
C GLU A 383 -12.60 0.33 9.51
N GLU A 384 -12.85 1.60 9.81
CA GLU A 384 -14.13 2.06 10.37
C GLU A 384 -15.30 1.78 9.41
N SER A 385 -15.08 1.89 8.11
CA SER A 385 -16.06 1.54 7.07
C SER A 385 -16.41 0.04 7.04
N CYS A 386 -15.55 -0.82 7.59
CA CYS A 386 -15.78 -2.25 7.77
C CYS A 386 -16.42 -2.58 9.13
N GLY A 387 -16.83 -1.58 9.93
CA GLY A 387 -17.44 -1.76 11.24
C GLY A 387 -16.45 -2.02 12.38
N ILE A 388 -15.15 -1.87 12.13
CA ILE A 388 -14.09 -2.04 13.14
C ILE A 388 -13.94 -0.72 13.92
N GLN A 389 -13.91 -0.81 15.26
CA GLN A 389 -13.74 0.37 16.10
C GLN A 389 -12.34 0.96 15.93
N PRO A 390 -12.22 2.28 15.75
CA PRO A 390 -10.94 2.95 15.62
C PRO A 390 -10.06 2.82 16.85
N ARG A 391 -8.73 2.75 16.64
CA ARG A 391 -7.73 2.71 17.71
C ARG A 391 -6.83 3.94 17.67
N SER A 392 -6.36 4.38 18.83
CA SER A 392 -5.48 5.55 18.96
C SER A 392 -4.06 5.14 19.30
N PHE A 393 -3.10 5.75 18.64
CA PHE A 393 -1.67 5.47 18.82
C PHE A 393 -0.90 6.75 19.08
N THR A 394 0.14 6.67 19.91
CA THR A 394 1.04 7.78 20.23
C THR A 394 2.18 7.91 19.22
N SER A 395 2.42 6.87 18.42
CA SER A 395 3.44 6.83 17.38
C SER A 395 3.16 5.72 16.35
N PHE A 396 3.77 5.82 15.16
CA PHE A 396 3.74 4.74 14.17
C PHE A 396 4.44 3.47 14.66
N ARG A 397 5.48 3.60 15.49
CA ARG A 397 6.17 2.46 16.09
C ARG A 397 5.25 1.68 17.04
N GLN A 398 4.46 2.37 17.87
CA GLN A 398 3.47 1.73 18.74
C GLN A 398 2.44 0.95 17.91
N ALA A 399 1.93 1.54 16.83
CA ALA A 399 0.99 0.87 15.93
C ALA A 399 1.63 -0.39 15.29
N ALA A 400 2.88 -0.29 14.85
CA ALA A 400 3.61 -1.44 14.27
C ALA A 400 3.87 -2.55 15.31
N ASP A 401 4.14 -2.19 16.56
CA ASP A 401 4.32 -3.14 17.66
C ASP A 401 3.02 -3.88 17.95
N GLU A 402 1.89 -3.17 17.98
CA GLU A 402 0.57 -3.77 18.17
C GLU A 402 0.20 -4.66 16.98
N ALA A 403 0.45 -4.22 15.75
CA ALA A 403 0.25 -5.01 14.54
C ALA A 403 1.07 -6.32 14.54
N ALA A 404 2.29 -6.31 15.05
CA ALA A 404 3.09 -7.50 15.21
C ALA A 404 2.53 -8.44 16.28
N LEU A 405 2.14 -7.91 17.45
CA LEU A 405 1.56 -8.68 18.56
C LEU A 405 0.22 -9.30 18.18
N SER A 406 -0.60 -8.59 17.40
CA SER A 406 -1.91 -9.07 16.94
C SER A 406 -1.85 -10.46 16.28
N ARG A 407 -0.73 -10.79 15.65
CA ARG A 407 -0.57 -12.08 14.95
C ARG A 407 -0.31 -13.23 15.92
N PHE A 408 0.32 -12.96 17.06
CA PHE A 408 0.45 -13.90 18.17
C PHE A 408 -0.89 -14.07 18.90
N TYR A 409 -1.56 -12.96 19.18
CA TYR A 409 -2.91 -12.97 19.76
C TYR A 409 -3.91 -13.71 18.87
N GLY A 410 -3.81 -13.55 17.57
CA GLY A 410 -4.62 -14.30 16.59
C GLY A 410 -4.30 -15.80 16.51
N GLY A 411 -3.23 -16.28 17.17
CA GLY A 411 -2.83 -17.69 17.17
C GLY A 411 -2.17 -18.18 15.87
N ILE A 412 -1.80 -17.28 14.96
CA ILE A 412 -1.34 -17.65 13.61
C ILE A 412 0.17 -17.46 13.39
N HIS A 413 0.87 -16.86 14.33
CA HIS A 413 2.33 -16.70 14.33
C HIS A 413 2.93 -16.98 15.70
N TYR A 414 4.10 -17.63 15.72
CA TYR A 414 4.92 -17.71 16.92
C TYR A 414 5.57 -16.37 17.22
N MET A 415 5.86 -16.09 18.48
CA MET A 415 6.42 -14.79 18.91
C MET A 415 7.76 -14.49 18.24
N ASP A 416 8.64 -15.48 18.05
CA ASP A 416 9.92 -15.28 17.38
C ASP A 416 9.76 -14.81 15.93
N ALA A 417 8.72 -15.28 15.20
CA ALA A 417 8.43 -14.82 13.85
C ALA A 417 8.00 -13.35 13.80
N ASN A 418 7.33 -12.88 14.86
CA ASN A 418 6.91 -11.48 14.96
C ASN A 418 8.08 -10.55 15.31
N ILE A 419 8.90 -10.95 16.29
CA ILE A 419 10.06 -10.17 16.72
C ILE A 419 11.05 -9.99 15.54
N ILE A 420 11.40 -11.11 14.91
CA ILE A 420 12.37 -11.10 13.80
C ILE A 420 11.79 -10.41 12.55
N GLY A 421 10.48 -10.56 12.32
CA GLY A 421 9.82 -9.82 11.24
C GLY A 421 9.88 -8.30 11.43
N LYS A 422 9.76 -7.84 12.68
CA LYS A 422 9.92 -6.42 13.04
C LYS A 422 11.34 -5.92 12.82
N GLU A 423 12.34 -6.72 13.25
CA GLU A 423 13.76 -6.40 13.01
C GLU A 423 14.04 -6.26 11.51
N LEU A 424 13.58 -7.21 10.70
CA LEU A 424 13.73 -7.20 9.25
C LEU A 424 13.04 -6.00 8.61
N GLY A 425 11.80 -5.71 8.99
CA GLY A 425 11.06 -4.56 8.45
C GLY A 425 11.71 -3.22 8.80
N THR A 426 12.29 -3.10 10.00
CA THR A 426 13.05 -1.91 10.40
C THR A 426 14.25 -1.69 9.48
N GLN A 427 15.05 -2.74 9.23
CA GLN A 427 16.21 -2.68 8.32
C GLN A 427 15.80 -2.27 6.91
N ILE A 428 14.68 -2.80 6.40
CA ILE A 428 14.17 -2.45 5.07
C ILE A 428 13.72 -0.98 5.03
N GLY A 429 12.98 -0.52 6.03
CA GLY A 429 12.54 0.89 6.10
C GLY A 429 13.72 1.86 6.17
N GLU A 430 14.74 1.55 6.96
CA GLU A 430 15.98 2.32 7.06
C GLU A 430 16.75 2.33 5.73
N TRP A 431 16.84 1.19 5.04
CA TRP A 431 17.46 1.09 3.72
C TRP A 431 16.74 1.95 2.67
N VAL A 432 15.41 1.89 2.62
CA VAL A 432 14.60 2.73 1.73
C VAL A 432 14.90 4.21 1.98
N LEU A 433 14.95 4.65 3.24
CA LEU A 433 15.29 6.03 3.60
C LEU A 433 16.75 6.37 3.22
N GLN A 434 17.69 5.45 3.38
CA GLN A 434 19.07 5.65 2.97
C GLN A 434 19.19 5.87 1.45
N LYS A 435 18.44 5.08 0.65
CA LYS A 435 18.41 5.26 -0.82
C LYS A 435 17.80 6.61 -1.23
N MET A 436 16.82 7.14 -0.45
CA MET A 436 16.28 8.49 -0.67
C MET A 436 17.32 9.59 -0.39
N ALA A 437 18.20 9.41 0.60
CA ALA A 437 19.15 10.43 1.05
C ALA A 437 20.42 10.52 0.20
N HIS A 438 20.71 9.52 -0.62
CA HIS A 438 21.86 9.53 -1.53
C HIS A 438 21.54 10.38 -2.77
N LYS A 439 21.88 11.69 -2.66
CA LYS A 439 21.90 12.65 -3.79
C LYS A 439 23.21 12.56 -4.57
#